data_2e1054a7187c82fb3dfd9c6af982d8ea
#
_entry.id   2e1054a7187c82fb3dfd9c6af982d8ea
#
_cell.length_a   1.000
_cell.length_b   1.000
_cell.length_c   1.000
_cell.angle_alpha   90.00
_cell.angle_beta   90.00
_cell.angle_gamma   90.00
#
_symmetry.space_group_name_H-M   'P 1'
#
loop_
_entity.id
_entity.type
_entity.pdbx_description
1 polymer ?
#
loop_
_entity_poly.entity_id
_entity_poly.type
_entity_poly.pdbx_seq_one_letter_code
_entity_poly.pdbx_strand_id
1 'polypeptide(L)'
;MKKQIIQKIAGDTDIVGSHAPIKLGNFRHDRNLEHGKEEWLTPPEIITAFGPFDLDPCAPVKRPWETATTHYTIADDGLMVPWEGLVWCNPPYGPKTGDWLAKCATHGNCLALVFARTDTQAFQNHVWPRATSLFFIAGRLSFSHVSGEKGGTAGAPNVLIAYGDLANQRLRDNKSIAGQYLQNVPSNLIRLRQENSNN
;
A
#
# COMPACT_ATOMS: atom_id res chain seq x y z
N MET A 1 -51.52 8.20 24.53
CA MET A 1 -51.16 8.18 23.12
C MET A 1 -49.64 8.09 22.93
N LYS A 2 -48.97 7.04 23.45
CA LYS A 2 -47.51 6.79 23.29
C LYS A 2 -47.15 5.30 23.19
N LYS A 3 -48.06 4.43 22.74
CA LYS A 3 -47.83 2.95 22.66
C LYS A 3 -48.10 2.37 21.28
N GLN A 4 -48.18 3.15 20.21
CA GLN A 4 -48.51 2.62 18.86
C GLN A 4 -47.44 2.84 17.77
N ILE A 5 -46.23 3.29 18.11
CA ILE A 5 -45.18 3.56 17.10
C ILE A 5 -44.04 2.51 17.10
N ILE A 6 -44.04 1.55 18.04
CA ILE A 6 -42.92 0.56 18.15
C ILE A 6 -43.25 -0.79 17.48
N GLN A 7 -44.41 -0.97 16.88
CA GLN A 7 -44.86 -2.26 16.34
C GLN A 7 -44.82 -2.40 14.80
N LYS A 8 -44.06 -1.55 14.10
CA LYS A 8 -44.00 -1.60 12.62
C LYS A 8 -42.59 -1.70 12.02
N ILE A 9 -41.59 -2.18 12.80
CA ILE A 9 -40.22 -2.45 12.31
C ILE A 9 -39.80 -3.90 12.62
N ALA A 10 -40.73 -4.78 12.90
CA ALA A 10 -40.50 -6.22 13.04
C ALA A 10 -41.28 -6.97 11.97
N GLY A 11 -40.90 -6.83 10.76
CA GLY A 11 -41.42 -7.54 9.62
C GLY A 11 -40.36 -7.72 8.54
N ASP A 12 -40.03 -8.98 8.27
CA ASP A 12 -39.18 -9.49 7.19
C ASP A 12 -37.68 -9.28 7.30
N THR A 13 -37.03 -10.16 8.08
CA THR A 13 -35.66 -10.60 7.83
C THR A 13 -35.57 -12.12 7.76
N ASP A 14 -36.28 -12.71 6.80
CA ASP A 14 -35.98 -14.05 6.33
C ASP A 14 -34.99 -13.99 5.17
N ILE A 15 -33.73 -13.70 5.49
CA ILE A 15 -32.60 -13.99 4.59
C ILE A 15 -31.87 -15.20 5.17
N VAL A 16 -32.52 -16.35 5.15
CA VAL A 16 -31.84 -17.64 5.22
C VAL A 16 -31.42 -18.00 3.80
N GLY A 17 -30.46 -17.25 3.27
CA GLY A 17 -29.68 -17.67 2.10
C GLY A 17 -28.69 -18.74 2.57
N SER A 18 -28.93 -20.01 2.22
CA SER A 18 -27.90 -21.06 2.36
C SER A 18 -26.70 -20.67 1.50
N HIS A 19 -25.70 -20.05 2.13
CA HIS A 19 -24.44 -19.79 1.49
C HIS A 19 -23.73 -21.12 1.34
N ALA A 20 -23.75 -21.68 0.13
CA ALA A 20 -22.82 -22.75 -0.23
C ALA A 20 -21.40 -22.27 0.10
N PRO A 21 -20.54 -23.12 0.69
CA PRO A 21 -19.18 -22.71 1.03
C PRO A 21 -18.48 -22.23 -0.24
N ILE A 22 -18.01 -20.99 -0.21
CA ILE A 22 -17.18 -20.44 -1.28
C ILE A 22 -15.96 -21.35 -1.35
N LYS A 23 -15.85 -22.16 -2.41
CA LYS A 23 -14.62 -22.90 -2.69
C LYS A 23 -13.56 -21.82 -2.93
N LEU A 24 -12.72 -21.56 -1.93
CA LEU A 24 -11.46 -20.85 -2.09
C LEU A 24 -10.68 -21.62 -3.16
N GLY A 25 -10.69 -21.09 -4.38
CA GLY A 25 -9.85 -21.60 -5.44
C GLY A 25 -8.42 -21.58 -4.93
N ASN A 26 -7.71 -22.69 -5.11
CA ASN A 26 -6.28 -22.74 -4.84
C ASN A 26 -5.62 -21.59 -5.59
N PHE A 27 -5.27 -20.51 -4.88
CA PHE A 27 -4.34 -19.51 -5.37
C PHE A 27 -3.01 -20.23 -5.54
N ARG A 28 -2.78 -20.76 -6.74
CA ARG A 28 -1.45 -21.23 -7.10
C ARG A 28 -0.55 -20.00 -6.99
N HIS A 29 0.29 -19.97 -5.99
CA HIS A 29 1.53 -19.23 -6.04
C HIS A 29 2.24 -19.73 -7.30
N ASP A 30 2.33 -18.88 -8.30
CA ASP A 30 3.21 -19.13 -9.44
C ASP A 30 4.63 -19.18 -8.87
N ARG A 31 5.11 -20.42 -8.60
CA ARG A 31 6.47 -20.71 -8.13
C ARG A 31 7.48 -20.70 -9.28
N ASN A 32 7.17 -20.06 -10.38
CA ASN A 32 8.12 -19.80 -11.45
C ASN A 32 8.88 -18.50 -11.19
N LEU A 33 9.37 -18.33 -9.96
CA LEU A 33 10.48 -17.42 -9.68
C LEU A 33 11.76 -18.17 -10.09
N GLU A 34 12.10 -18.11 -11.36
CA GLU A 34 13.46 -18.36 -11.78
C GLU A 34 14.35 -17.42 -10.96
N HIS A 35 15.22 -17.99 -10.16
CA HIS A 35 16.21 -17.30 -9.36
C HIS A 35 16.98 -16.32 -10.27
N GLY A 36 16.75 -15.00 -10.08
CA GLY A 36 17.44 -13.95 -10.83
C GLY A 36 16.59 -12.84 -11.44
N LYS A 37 15.26 -12.81 -11.24
CA LYS A 37 14.37 -11.76 -11.79
C LYS A 37 13.55 -11.09 -10.68
N GLU A 38 14.20 -10.66 -9.61
CA GLU A 38 13.49 -10.04 -8.46
C GLU A 38 13.42 -8.51 -8.53
N GLU A 39 14.04 -7.88 -9.53
CA GLU A 39 14.05 -6.44 -9.68
C GLU A 39 12.96 -5.99 -10.66
N TRP A 40 11.89 -5.43 -10.11
CA TRP A 40 10.75 -4.94 -10.86
C TRP A 40 10.67 -3.43 -10.80
N LEU A 41 10.66 -2.78 -11.97
CA LEU A 41 10.54 -1.33 -12.10
C LEU A 41 9.09 -0.90 -12.03
N THR A 42 8.85 0.11 -11.18
CA THR A 42 7.57 0.83 -11.16
C THR A 42 7.32 1.49 -12.51
N PRO A 43 6.11 1.39 -13.08
CA PRO A 43 5.76 2.08 -14.30
C PRO A 43 6.02 3.60 -14.20
N PRO A 44 6.61 4.25 -15.24
CA PRO A 44 6.94 5.68 -15.20
C PRO A 44 5.74 6.58 -14.90
N GLU A 45 4.55 6.19 -15.34
CA GLU A 45 3.31 6.92 -15.09
C GLU A 45 2.97 7.06 -13.60
N ILE A 46 3.33 6.08 -12.78
CA ILE A 46 3.16 6.14 -11.31
C ILE A 46 4.13 7.18 -10.73
N ILE A 47 5.39 7.12 -11.14
CA ILE A 47 6.42 8.07 -10.69
C ILE A 47 6.04 9.50 -11.09
N THR A 48 5.59 9.70 -12.31
CA THR A 48 5.17 11.01 -12.83
C THR A 48 3.94 11.54 -12.09
N ALA A 49 2.97 10.68 -11.76
CA ALA A 49 1.73 11.09 -11.11
C ALA A 49 1.93 11.54 -9.66
N PHE A 50 2.85 10.94 -8.93
CA PHE A 50 3.02 11.16 -7.49
C PHE A 50 4.33 11.84 -7.09
N GLY A 51 5.31 11.93 -8.01
CA GLY A 51 6.58 12.60 -7.77
C GLY A 51 6.51 14.14 -7.90
N PRO A 52 7.66 14.83 -7.96
CA PRO A 52 9.00 14.26 -7.90
C PRO A 52 9.36 13.74 -6.52
N PHE A 53 10.32 12.79 -6.46
CA PHE A 53 10.86 12.21 -5.25
C PHE A 53 12.35 12.56 -5.08
N ASP A 54 12.79 12.68 -3.84
CA ASP A 54 14.19 12.98 -3.52
C ASP A 54 15.04 11.71 -3.47
N LEU A 55 14.49 10.62 -2.95
CA LEU A 55 15.20 9.37 -2.73
C LEU A 55 14.36 8.14 -3.10
N ASP A 56 14.98 7.18 -3.80
CA ASP A 56 14.54 5.78 -3.90
C ASP A 56 15.57 4.88 -3.20
N PRO A 57 15.28 4.35 -1.99
CA PRO A 57 16.24 3.60 -1.20
C PRO A 57 16.35 2.11 -1.58
N CYS A 58 15.59 1.64 -2.55
CA CYS A 58 15.57 0.25 -3.00
C CYS A 58 15.56 0.13 -4.53
N ALA A 59 16.21 1.09 -5.19
CA ALA A 59 16.29 1.13 -6.64
C ALA A 59 17.16 -0.01 -7.20
N PRO A 60 16.81 -0.58 -8.35
CA PRO A 60 17.68 -1.52 -9.04
C PRO A 60 18.93 -0.82 -9.55
N VAL A 61 20.04 -1.58 -9.63
CA VAL A 61 21.32 -1.05 -10.15
C VAL A 61 21.19 -0.58 -11.59
N LYS A 62 20.49 -1.35 -12.42
CA LYS A 62 20.18 -0.99 -13.81
C LYS A 62 18.73 -0.57 -13.90
N ARG A 63 18.48 0.61 -14.44
CA ARG A 63 17.13 1.14 -14.64
C ARG A 63 17.07 2.02 -15.88
N PRO A 64 16.06 1.87 -16.73
CA PRO A 64 15.90 2.67 -17.95
C PRO A 64 15.30 4.06 -17.70
N TRP A 65 14.79 4.32 -16.49
CA TRP A 65 14.29 5.64 -16.05
C TRP A 65 14.57 5.86 -14.56
N GLU A 66 14.63 7.12 -14.18
CA GLU A 66 14.85 7.51 -12.79
C GLU A 66 13.53 7.53 -12.02
N THR A 67 13.57 7.06 -10.77
CA THR A 67 12.42 7.05 -9.83
C THR A 67 12.50 8.17 -8.82
N ALA A 68 13.70 8.72 -8.58
CA ALA A 68 14.00 9.80 -7.66
C ALA A 68 15.24 10.57 -8.12
N THR A 69 15.60 11.63 -7.38
CA THR A 69 16.86 12.38 -7.60
C THR A 69 18.07 11.56 -7.14
N THR A 70 17.93 10.86 -6.00
CA THR A 70 18.97 10.01 -5.40
C THR A 70 18.48 8.57 -5.33
N HIS A 71 19.39 7.61 -5.52
CA HIS A 71 19.05 6.20 -5.50
C HIS A 71 20.05 5.43 -4.63
N TYR A 72 19.50 4.62 -3.72
CA TYR A 72 20.28 3.56 -3.07
C TYR A 72 19.95 2.22 -3.72
N THR A 73 20.98 1.42 -3.88
CA THR A 73 20.91 0.09 -4.51
C THR A 73 21.22 -0.99 -3.47
N ILE A 74 21.23 -2.22 -3.89
CA ILE A 74 21.61 -3.34 -3.03
C ILE A 74 23.03 -3.18 -2.44
N ALA A 75 23.92 -2.42 -3.11
CA ALA A 75 25.27 -2.15 -2.62
C ALA A 75 25.30 -1.18 -1.43
N ASP A 76 24.29 -0.33 -1.31
CA ASP A 76 24.20 0.70 -0.27
C ASP A 76 23.48 0.22 0.99
N ASP A 77 22.71 -0.86 0.91
CA ASP A 77 21.78 -1.35 1.94
C ASP A 77 20.81 -0.26 2.44
N GLY A 78 19.84 0.09 1.62
CA GLY A 78 18.90 1.17 1.91
C GLY A 78 18.16 1.06 3.24
N LEU A 79 18.12 -0.10 3.89
CA LEU A 79 17.58 -0.24 5.24
C LEU A 79 18.54 0.32 6.31
N MET A 80 19.83 0.37 6.08
CA MET A 80 20.84 0.78 7.07
C MET A 80 21.23 2.25 6.96
N VAL A 81 21.14 2.85 5.76
CA VAL A 81 21.54 4.24 5.52
C VAL A 81 20.42 5.23 5.86
N PRO A 82 20.75 6.50 6.25
CA PRO A 82 19.76 7.54 6.48
C PRO A 82 18.94 7.86 5.21
N TRP A 83 17.68 8.26 5.38
CA TRP A 83 16.83 8.76 4.30
C TRP A 83 16.59 10.25 4.47
N GLU A 84 16.50 10.98 3.36
CA GLU A 84 16.22 12.42 3.34
C GLU A 84 15.15 12.75 2.29
N GLY A 85 14.41 13.82 2.51
CA GLY A 85 13.38 14.32 1.60
C GLY A 85 12.15 13.45 1.49
N LEU A 86 11.44 13.60 0.37
CA LEU A 86 10.27 12.77 0.02
C LEU A 86 10.76 11.47 -0.64
N VAL A 87 10.50 10.35 0.02
CA VAL A 87 10.99 9.03 -0.39
C VAL A 87 9.95 8.29 -1.23
N TRP A 88 10.38 7.73 -2.36
CA TRP A 88 9.67 6.67 -3.08
C TRP A 88 10.21 5.32 -2.63
N CYS A 89 9.35 4.42 -2.20
CA CYS A 89 9.76 3.08 -1.76
C CYS A 89 8.89 1.99 -2.43
N ASN A 90 9.44 1.30 -3.44
CA ASN A 90 8.88 0.05 -3.96
C ASN A 90 9.76 -1.11 -3.48
N PRO A 91 9.55 -1.61 -2.25
CA PRO A 91 10.47 -2.54 -1.62
C PRO A 91 10.44 -3.92 -2.30
N PRO A 92 11.52 -4.70 -2.22
CA PRO A 92 11.48 -6.09 -2.65
C PRO A 92 10.39 -6.84 -1.88
N TYR A 93 9.54 -7.56 -2.63
CA TYR A 93 8.43 -8.33 -2.06
C TYR A 93 8.98 -9.61 -1.40
N GLY A 94 8.70 -9.78 -0.12
CA GLY A 94 9.16 -10.95 0.62
C GLY A 94 9.16 -10.74 2.13
N PRO A 95 9.92 -11.54 2.88
CA PRO A 95 9.96 -11.47 4.35
C PRO A 95 10.38 -10.10 4.91
N LYS A 96 11.23 -9.37 4.19
CA LYS A 96 11.72 -8.04 4.59
C LYS A 96 10.79 -6.88 4.24
N THR A 97 9.66 -7.09 3.57
CA THR A 97 8.70 -6.01 3.26
C THR A 97 8.27 -5.25 4.52
N GLY A 98 8.12 -5.95 5.65
CA GLY A 98 7.78 -5.34 6.93
C GLY A 98 8.84 -4.34 7.43
N ASP A 99 10.13 -4.65 7.29
CA ASP A 99 11.24 -3.79 7.71
C ASP A 99 11.26 -2.50 6.89
N TRP A 100 11.01 -2.59 5.59
CA TRP A 100 10.89 -1.43 4.71
C TRP A 100 9.72 -0.53 5.10
N LEU A 101 8.53 -1.11 5.37
CA LEU A 101 7.36 -0.35 5.83
C LEU A 101 7.59 0.28 7.21
N ALA A 102 8.29 -0.41 8.12
CA ALA A 102 8.70 0.14 9.41
C ALA A 102 9.60 1.36 9.24
N LYS A 103 10.56 1.29 8.31
CA LYS A 103 11.46 2.41 8.01
C LYS A 103 10.74 3.56 7.33
N CYS A 104 9.84 3.32 6.36
CA CYS A 104 8.96 4.34 5.78
C CYS A 104 8.18 5.08 6.86
N ALA A 105 7.57 4.33 7.78
CA ALA A 105 6.78 4.89 8.88
C ALA A 105 7.64 5.68 9.88
N THR A 106 8.89 5.30 10.09
CA THR A 106 9.83 6.02 10.97
C THR A 106 10.39 7.28 10.32
N HIS A 107 10.67 7.22 9.02
CA HIS A 107 11.09 8.39 8.24
C HIS A 107 9.99 9.46 8.18
N GLY A 108 8.71 9.05 8.02
CA GLY A 108 7.56 9.94 8.13
C GLY A 108 7.37 10.90 6.94
N ASN A 109 8.07 10.70 5.83
CA ASN A 109 7.89 11.43 4.58
C ASN A 109 8.14 10.48 3.39
N CYS A 110 7.28 9.49 3.22
CA CYS A 110 7.49 8.38 2.29
C CYS A 110 6.18 7.98 1.61
N LEU A 111 6.28 7.67 0.32
CA LEU A 111 5.24 7.00 -0.44
C LEU A 111 5.72 5.58 -0.79
N ALA A 112 5.08 4.58 -0.18
CA ALA A 112 5.42 3.17 -0.40
C ALA A 112 4.40 2.50 -1.34
N LEU A 113 4.89 1.69 -2.29
CA LEU A 113 4.07 0.86 -3.18
C LEU A 113 4.20 -0.61 -2.78
N VAL A 114 3.11 -1.23 -2.37
CA VAL A 114 3.09 -2.65 -2.00
C VAL A 114 1.82 -3.35 -2.48
N PHE A 115 1.77 -4.67 -2.35
CA PHE A 115 0.52 -5.40 -2.49
C PHE A 115 -0.44 -5.08 -1.33
N ALA A 116 -1.73 -4.93 -1.64
CA ALA A 116 -2.79 -4.67 -0.66
C ALA A 116 -3.15 -5.94 0.14
N ARG A 117 -2.14 -6.54 0.78
CA ARG A 117 -2.31 -7.71 1.66
C ARG A 117 -2.56 -7.25 3.08
N THR A 118 -3.77 -6.77 3.30
CA THR A 118 -4.20 -6.09 4.52
C THR A 118 -4.21 -6.97 5.77
N ASP A 119 -4.20 -8.29 5.60
CA ASP A 119 -4.18 -9.33 6.64
C ASP A 119 -2.79 -9.63 7.19
N THR A 120 -1.72 -9.19 6.50
CA THR A 120 -0.34 -9.49 6.91
C THR A 120 0.10 -8.71 8.15
N GLN A 121 1.03 -9.28 8.92
CA GLN A 121 1.62 -8.59 10.07
C GLN A 121 2.31 -7.27 9.68
N ALA A 122 2.96 -7.22 8.53
CA ALA A 122 3.56 -6.00 8.02
C ALA A 122 2.51 -4.88 7.88
N PHE A 123 1.33 -5.19 7.35
CA PHE A 123 0.23 -4.25 7.21
C PHE A 123 -0.36 -3.86 8.56
N GLN A 124 -0.59 -4.83 9.44
CA GLN A 124 -1.15 -4.61 10.78
C GLN A 124 -0.22 -3.78 11.68
N ASN A 125 1.10 -3.98 11.60
CA ASN A 125 2.05 -3.33 12.49
C ASN A 125 2.54 -1.97 11.98
N HIS A 126 2.59 -1.77 10.65
CA HIS A 126 3.28 -0.62 10.06
C HIS A 126 2.39 0.25 9.17
N VAL A 127 1.25 -0.26 8.69
CA VAL A 127 0.35 0.51 7.83
C VAL A 127 -0.84 1.06 8.63
N TRP A 128 -1.72 0.20 9.14
CA TRP A 128 -2.93 0.66 9.84
C TRP A 128 -2.65 1.61 11.02
N PRO A 129 -1.64 1.37 11.87
CA PRO A 129 -1.39 2.25 13.01
C PRO A 129 -0.58 3.52 12.67
N ARG A 130 0.06 3.60 11.50
CA ARG A 130 1.08 4.62 11.23
C ARG A 130 0.93 5.38 9.91
N ALA A 131 0.27 4.82 8.91
CA ALA A 131 0.08 5.50 7.64
C ALA A 131 -0.87 6.69 7.79
N THR A 132 -0.60 7.77 7.07
CA THR A 132 -1.46 8.95 7.00
C THR A 132 -2.64 8.72 6.07
N SER A 133 -2.40 8.08 4.94
CA SER A 133 -3.44 7.72 3.97
C SER A 133 -3.00 6.57 3.07
N LEU A 134 -3.97 6.00 2.36
CA LEU A 134 -3.79 4.94 1.39
C LEU A 134 -4.45 5.32 0.06
N PHE A 135 -3.90 4.81 -1.04
CA PHE A 135 -4.53 4.91 -2.34
C PHE A 135 -4.53 3.53 -3.01
N PHE A 136 -5.70 2.94 -3.10
CA PHE A 136 -5.90 1.65 -3.75
C PHE A 136 -6.02 1.85 -5.26
N ILE A 137 -5.03 1.38 -6.01
CA ILE A 137 -4.97 1.54 -7.46
C ILE A 137 -6.04 0.68 -8.12
N ALA A 138 -6.83 1.26 -9.03
CA ALA A 138 -7.82 0.53 -9.81
C ALA A 138 -7.12 -0.36 -10.85
N GLY A 139 -7.51 -1.63 -10.90
CA GLY A 139 -6.87 -2.64 -11.76
C GLY A 139 -5.57 -3.18 -11.17
N ARG A 140 -4.71 -3.68 -12.06
CA ARG A 140 -3.43 -4.29 -11.72
C ARG A 140 -2.31 -3.56 -12.43
N LEU A 141 -1.26 -3.21 -11.71
CA LEU A 141 -0.06 -2.63 -12.32
C LEU A 141 0.68 -3.71 -13.14
N SER A 142 1.24 -3.27 -14.27
CA SER A 142 2.19 -4.06 -15.05
C SER A 142 3.56 -3.49 -14.79
N PHE A 143 4.37 -4.20 -14.01
CA PHE A 143 5.74 -3.82 -13.74
C PHE A 143 6.62 -4.11 -14.95
N SER A 144 7.72 -3.39 -15.10
CA SER A 144 8.72 -3.65 -16.13
C SER A 144 9.94 -4.34 -15.53
N HIS A 145 10.59 -5.18 -16.31
CA HIS A 145 11.91 -5.71 -15.97
C HIS A 145 12.97 -4.61 -16.10
N VAL A 146 14.13 -4.79 -15.47
CA VAL A 146 15.27 -3.86 -15.54
C VAL A 146 15.80 -3.62 -16.96
N SER A 147 15.45 -4.46 -17.92
CA SER A 147 15.70 -4.23 -19.37
C SER A 147 14.77 -3.18 -19.99
N GLY A 148 13.71 -2.74 -19.27
CA GLY A 148 12.64 -1.90 -19.79
C GLY A 148 11.50 -2.67 -20.46
N GLU A 149 11.63 -3.98 -20.65
CA GLU A 149 10.56 -4.81 -21.19
C GLU A 149 9.39 -4.90 -20.21
N LYS A 150 8.16 -4.83 -20.73
CA LYS A 150 6.96 -5.01 -19.91
C LYS A 150 6.95 -6.40 -19.31
N GLY A 151 6.84 -6.45 -18.00
CA GLY A 151 6.62 -7.68 -17.26
C GLY A 151 5.15 -8.09 -17.25
N GLY A 152 4.87 -9.14 -16.51
CA GLY A 152 3.50 -9.60 -16.28
C GLY A 152 2.70 -8.64 -15.38
N THR A 153 1.39 -8.83 -15.37
CA THR A 153 0.48 -8.13 -14.46
C THR A 153 0.75 -8.55 -13.01
N ALA A 154 0.72 -7.60 -12.11
CA ALA A 154 0.90 -7.83 -10.66
C ALA A 154 0.01 -8.97 -10.14
N GLY A 155 0.57 -9.90 -9.39
CA GLY A 155 -0.14 -11.06 -8.84
C GLY A 155 -1.20 -10.72 -7.77
N ALA A 156 -1.20 -9.49 -7.22
CA ALA A 156 -2.17 -9.00 -6.25
C ALA A 156 -2.49 -7.51 -6.51
N PRO A 157 -3.62 -6.98 -5.97
CA PRO A 157 -3.91 -5.55 -6.01
C PRO A 157 -2.78 -4.74 -5.39
N ASN A 158 -2.52 -3.54 -5.94
CA ASN A 158 -1.51 -2.64 -5.41
C ASN A 158 -2.15 -1.51 -4.61
N VAL A 159 -1.44 -1.07 -3.57
CA VAL A 159 -1.77 0.08 -2.74
C VAL A 159 -0.55 0.98 -2.57
N LEU A 160 -0.76 2.28 -2.71
CA LEU A 160 0.19 3.30 -2.29
C LEU A 160 -0.12 3.70 -0.85
N ILE A 161 0.91 3.78 -0.03
CA ILE A 161 0.82 4.10 1.39
C ILE A 161 1.61 5.37 1.64
N ALA A 162 0.93 6.41 2.11
CA ALA A 162 1.56 7.66 2.48
C ALA A 162 1.90 7.70 3.97
N TYR A 163 3.12 8.04 4.28
CA TYR A 163 3.59 8.38 5.61
C TYR A 163 4.00 9.85 5.62
N GLY A 164 3.28 10.67 6.38
CA GLY A 164 3.49 12.11 6.49
C GLY A 164 2.66 12.96 5.54
N ASP A 165 2.68 14.27 5.79
CA ASP A 165 1.74 15.21 5.15
C ASP A 165 2.02 15.42 3.66
N LEU A 166 3.28 15.53 3.26
CA LEU A 166 3.64 15.73 1.85
C LEU A 166 3.30 14.52 1.01
N ALA A 167 3.63 13.30 1.49
CA ALA A 167 3.24 12.06 0.83
C ALA A 167 1.71 11.92 0.74
N ASN A 168 0.98 12.28 1.81
CA ASN A 168 -0.47 12.32 1.84
C ASN A 168 -1.03 13.30 0.80
N GLN A 169 -0.46 14.49 0.71
CA GLN A 169 -0.88 15.48 -0.28
C GLN A 169 -0.74 14.94 -1.70
N ARG A 170 0.37 14.25 -2.02
CA ARG A 170 0.59 13.62 -3.33
C ARG A 170 -0.51 12.62 -3.69
N LEU A 171 -0.96 11.81 -2.73
CA LEU A 171 -2.06 10.87 -2.96
C LEU A 171 -3.40 11.57 -3.15
N ARG A 172 -3.71 12.55 -2.30
CA ARG A 172 -4.98 13.28 -2.34
C ARG A 172 -5.15 14.10 -3.61
N ASP A 173 -4.08 14.73 -4.08
CA ASP A 173 -4.13 15.65 -5.22
C ASP A 173 -3.99 14.91 -6.58
N ASN A 174 -3.80 13.58 -6.56
CA ASN A 174 -3.71 12.77 -7.78
C ASN A 174 -4.98 12.87 -8.64
N LYS A 175 -4.76 13.11 -9.94
CA LYS A 175 -5.81 13.14 -10.95
C LYS A 175 -5.52 12.24 -12.16
N SER A 176 -4.35 11.61 -12.18
CA SER A 176 -3.84 10.88 -13.33
C SER A 176 -4.03 9.37 -13.21
N ILE A 177 -3.95 8.84 -12.00
CA ILE A 177 -4.07 7.40 -11.75
C ILE A 177 -5.46 7.12 -11.16
N ALA A 178 -6.19 6.20 -11.78
CA ALA A 178 -7.49 5.75 -11.28
C ALA A 178 -7.33 4.91 -10.01
N GLY A 179 -8.17 5.16 -9.00
CA GLY A 179 -8.12 4.45 -7.73
C GLY A 179 -9.00 5.07 -6.66
N GLN A 180 -8.86 4.57 -5.44
CA GLN A 180 -9.61 5.05 -4.27
C GLN A 180 -8.63 5.55 -3.20
N TYR A 181 -8.78 6.84 -2.88
CA TYR A 181 -8.08 7.47 -1.78
C TYR A 181 -8.83 7.21 -0.46
N LEU A 182 -8.09 6.81 0.56
CA LEU A 182 -8.58 6.62 1.92
C LEU A 182 -7.70 7.39 2.91
N GLN A 183 -8.28 8.41 3.57
CA GLN A 183 -7.63 9.04 4.72
C GLN A 183 -7.59 8.03 5.86
N ASN A 184 -6.41 7.66 6.32
CA ASN A 184 -6.27 6.74 7.43
C ASN A 184 -6.37 7.48 8.77
N VAL A 185 -7.08 6.88 9.72
CA VAL A 185 -7.12 7.34 11.11
C VAL A 185 -6.42 6.26 11.93
N PRO A 186 -5.20 6.51 12.43
CA PRO A 186 -4.46 5.52 13.21
C PRO A 186 -5.27 4.97 14.39
N SER A 187 -5.22 3.66 14.59
CA SER A 187 -6.05 2.95 15.58
C SER A 187 -5.89 3.46 17.02
N ASN A 188 -4.71 3.96 17.37
CA ASN A 188 -4.44 4.59 18.66
C ASN A 188 -5.29 5.87 18.91
N LEU A 189 -5.57 6.65 17.86
CA LEU A 189 -6.42 7.83 17.96
C LEU A 189 -7.90 7.45 18.16
N ILE A 190 -8.35 6.34 17.64
CA ILE A 190 -9.72 5.83 17.81
C ILE A 190 -9.95 5.45 19.28
N ARG A 191 -9.00 4.77 19.92
CA ARG A 191 -9.07 4.41 21.35
C ARG A 191 -9.16 5.63 22.24
N LEU A 192 -8.33 6.65 22.04
CA LEU A 192 -8.37 7.89 22.82
C LEU A 192 -9.70 8.63 22.70
N ARG A 193 -10.38 8.59 21.54
CA ARG A 193 -11.71 9.18 21.37
C ARG A 193 -12.79 8.42 22.17
N GLN A 194 -12.70 7.10 22.28
CA GLN A 194 -13.64 6.31 23.06
C GLN A 194 -13.47 6.51 24.57
N GLU A 195 -12.26 6.64 25.05
CA GLU A 195 -11.96 6.93 26.46
C GLU A 195 -12.46 8.32 26.88
N ASN A 196 -12.34 9.35 26.01
CA ASN A 196 -12.83 10.70 26.27
C ASN A 196 -14.35 10.86 26.11
N SER A 197 -15.04 9.90 25.50
CA SER A 197 -16.50 9.91 25.35
C SER A 197 -17.22 9.24 26.51
N ASN A 198 -16.48 8.54 27.38
CA ASN A 198 -17.00 7.84 28.55
C ASN A 198 -16.72 8.58 29.89
N ASN A 199 -16.17 9.79 29.84
CA ASN A 199 -16.03 10.72 30.94
C ASN A 199 -16.98 11.92 30.75
#